data_b7a869461dcb0a073ab6df30347c4c25
#
_entry.id   b7a869461dcb0a073ab6df30347c4c25
#
_cell.length_a   1.000
_cell.length_b   1.000
_cell.length_c   1.000
_cell.angle_alpha   90.00
_cell.angle_beta   90.00
_cell.angle_gamma   90.00
#
_symmetry.space_group_name_H-M   'P 1'
#
loop_
_entity.id
_entity.type
_entity.pdbx_description
1 polymer ?
#
loop_
_entity_poly.entity_id
_entity_poly.type
_entity_poly.pdbx_seq_one_letter_code
_entity_poly.pdbx_strand_id
1 'polypeptide(L)'
;REGARKGACCREGKCLMARRRLAPVDPGKIAARSGPAHSLPADTEAAVPRAEQGLAFAAPIARVAADAAAGAALQEMAETLRTAREEGRLVLALPLEEVAPDHLARDRIPVEDEEMAALKESIRVHGQRTPIEVAPLGNAGHDTLPYGLISGWRRLAALKALHAETGEARLATVRALVLKPESTEAAYVAMVEENEIRVGLSYYERARVAARATDRGIFPDEGTALRTLFATASRPKRSRIGAFITIYRELDGFLRFPQAIPERLGLHLVERLRDGQGTAIAAALSREAAADAETELALLDRLSQPSRPGSRSSRPQAQVMEIRPGLNLAVRRG
;
A
#
# COMPACT_ATOMS: atom_id res chain seq x y z
N ARG A 1 25.49 -54.46 -31.74
CA ARG A 1 24.14 -55.08 -31.60
C ARG A 1 23.29 -54.02 -30.90
N GLU A 2 22.55 -53.31 -31.72
CA GLU A 2 21.12 -53.48 -32.00
C GLU A 2 20.30 -53.22 -30.74
N GLY A 3 19.38 -52.30 -30.69
CA GLY A 3 18.51 -51.92 -31.77
C GLY A 3 17.74 -50.65 -31.47
N ALA A 4 17.48 -50.02 -32.52
CA ALA A 4 16.62 -48.91 -32.80
C ALA A 4 15.14 -49.20 -32.48
N ARG A 5 14.39 -48.09 -32.25
CA ARG A 5 13.08 -47.75 -32.81
C ARG A 5 12.65 -46.45 -32.18
N LYS A 6 12.68 -45.30 -32.88
CA LYS A 6 11.66 -44.77 -33.81
C LYS A 6 10.28 -44.73 -33.17
N GLY A 7 9.78 -43.51 -33.08
CA GLY A 7 8.39 -43.31 -33.24
C GLY A 7 7.82 -42.04 -32.66
N ALA A 8 7.64 -41.06 -33.53
CA ALA A 8 6.41 -40.31 -33.77
C ALA A 8 6.07 -39.17 -32.76
N CYS A 9 6.27 -37.96 -33.17
CA CYS A 9 5.21 -37.10 -33.69
C CYS A 9 3.99 -36.96 -32.75
N CYS A 10 3.93 -35.88 -32.01
CA CYS A 10 2.64 -35.34 -31.58
C CYS A 10 2.55 -33.88 -32.00
N ARG A 11 1.85 -33.69 -33.11
CA ARG A 11 1.17 -32.43 -33.47
C ARG A 11 0.02 -32.20 -32.50
N GLU A 12 -0.18 -30.94 -32.18
CA GLU A 12 -1.47 -30.36 -31.80
C GLU A 12 -2.30 -31.09 -30.73
N GLY A 13 -2.31 -30.57 -29.53
CA GLY A 13 -3.21 -31.06 -28.50
C GLY A 13 -3.33 -30.10 -27.34
N LYS A 14 -4.33 -29.24 -27.42
CA LYS A 14 -4.82 -28.40 -26.34
C LYS A 14 -4.89 -29.20 -25.04
N CYS A 15 -4.08 -28.86 -24.04
CA CYS A 15 -4.23 -29.33 -22.67
C CYS A 15 -5.48 -28.66 -22.06
N LEU A 16 -6.63 -29.29 -22.25
CA LEU A 16 -7.84 -28.95 -21.49
C LEU A 16 -7.61 -29.38 -20.04
N MET A 17 -7.35 -28.45 -19.17
CA MET A 17 -7.53 -28.61 -17.73
C MET A 17 -9.00 -28.94 -17.46
N ALA A 18 -9.32 -30.19 -17.26
CA ALA A 18 -10.64 -30.63 -16.83
C ALA A 18 -10.92 -30.09 -15.44
N ARG A 19 -11.66 -28.99 -15.36
CA ARG A 19 -12.29 -28.53 -14.12
C ARG A 19 -13.26 -29.63 -13.67
N ARG A 20 -12.90 -30.38 -12.64
CA ARG A 20 -13.84 -31.25 -11.92
C ARG A 20 -14.97 -30.37 -11.40
N ARG A 21 -16.10 -30.40 -12.06
CA ARG A 21 -17.36 -29.87 -11.52
C ARG A 21 -17.73 -30.79 -10.36
N LEU A 22 -17.81 -30.23 -9.15
CA LEU A 22 -18.45 -30.89 -8.03
C LEU A 22 -19.90 -31.14 -8.42
N ALA A 23 -20.35 -32.39 -8.32
CA ALA A 23 -21.75 -32.75 -8.53
C ALA A 23 -22.61 -32.06 -7.48
N PRO A 24 -23.82 -31.57 -7.83
CA PRO A 24 -24.72 -30.98 -6.86
C PRO A 24 -25.08 -32.02 -5.80
N VAL A 25 -24.99 -31.64 -4.55
CA VAL A 25 -25.40 -32.48 -3.41
C VAL A 25 -26.91 -32.64 -3.45
N ASP A 26 -27.35 -33.91 -3.56
CA ASP A 26 -28.76 -34.26 -3.54
C ASP A 26 -29.34 -33.98 -2.13
N PRO A 27 -30.31 -33.06 -1.97
CA PRO A 27 -30.87 -32.72 -0.68
C PRO A 27 -31.59 -33.89 -0.02
N GLY A 28 -31.98 -34.95 -0.75
CA GLY A 28 -32.61 -36.15 -0.23
C GLY A 28 -31.69 -37.05 0.60
N LYS A 29 -30.34 -36.88 0.48
CA LYS A 29 -29.39 -37.71 1.25
C LYS A 29 -28.98 -37.14 2.60
N ILE A 30 -29.38 -35.90 2.92
CA ILE A 30 -29.10 -35.28 4.21
C ILE A 30 -30.14 -35.68 5.27
N ALA A 31 -31.34 -36.07 4.84
CA ALA A 31 -32.44 -36.43 5.76
C ALA A 31 -32.35 -37.88 6.37
N ALA A 32 -31.37 -38.68 5.94
CA ALA A 32 -31.28 -40.10 6.33
C ALA A 32 -30.34 -40.38 7.53
N ARG A 33 -29.88 -39.34 8.24
CA ARG A 33 -29.02 -39.48 9.45
C ARG A 33 -29.57 -38.90 10.72
N SER A 34 -30.85 -38.56 10.78
CA SER A 34 -31.55 -38.35 12.04
C SER A 34 -31.97 -39.71 12.59
N GLY A 35 -31.29 -40.20 13.60
CA GLY A 35 -31.67 -41.40 14.34
C GLY A 35 -33.07 -41.26 14.92
N PRO A 36 -33.71 -42.36 15.33
CA PRO A 36 -35.12 -42.37 15.73
C PRO A 36 -35.34 -41.43 16.93
N ALA A 37 -36.29 -40.53 16.77
CA ALA A 37 -36.82 -39.76 17.86
C ALA A 37 -37.41 -40.69 18.91
N HIS A 38 -36.81 -40.73 20.09
CA HIS A 38 -37.46 -41.37 21.26
C HIS A 38 -38.68 -40.57 21.60
N SER A 39 -39.83 -41.12 21.30
CA SER A 39 -41.13 -40.71 21.85
C SER A 39 -41.11 -40.95 23.35
N LEU A 40 -41.18 -39.89 24.12
CA LEU A 40 -41.46 -39.96 25.57
C LEU A 40 -42.89 -40.44 25.76
N PRO A 41 -43.13 -41.45 26.59
CA PRO A 41 -44.51 -41.77 27.04
C PRO A 41 -44.95 -40.68 28.03
N ALA A 42 -46.18 -40.19 27.81
CA ALA A 42 -46.91 -39.37 28.76
C ALA A 42 -47.31 -40.26 29.94
N ASP A 43 -47.40 -39.65 31.11
CA ASP A 43 -47.97 -40.15 32.35
C ASP A 43 -47.16 -41.18 33.13
N THR A 44 -46.28 -40.66 34.02
CA THR A 44 -46.11 -41.26 35.37
C THR A 44 -45.70 -40.14 36.35
N GLU A 45 -46.66 -39.70 37.13
CA GLU A 45 -46.48 -39.03 38.40
C GLU A 45 -45.74 -39.98 39.33
N ALA A 46 -44.46 -39.83 39.52
CA ALA A 46 -43.70 -40.47 40.60
C ALA A 46 -42.35 -39.83 40.84
N ALA A 47 -42.27 -39.26 42.04
CA ALA A 47 -41.06 -39.13 42.82
C ALA A 47 -39.88 -38.35 42.17
N VAL A 48 -39.81 -37.07 42.49
CA VAL A 48 -38.55 -36.30 42.45
C VAL A 48 -37.52 -37.02 43.33
N PRO A 49 -36.44 -37.60 42.80
CA PRO A 49 -35.37 -38.07 43.65
C PRO A 49 -34.66 -36.81 44.20
N ARG A 50 -34.63 -36.74 45.49
CA ARG A 50 -33.82 -35.83 46.29
C ARG A 50 -32.33 -36.06 45.92
N ALA A 51 -31.85 -35.46 44.82
CA ALA A 51 -30.45 -35.47 44.40
C ALA A 51 -29.73 -34.20 44.84
N GLU A 52 -30.15 -33.57 45.91
CA GLU A 52 -29.50 -32.37 46.45
C GLU A 52 -28.60 -32.63 47.67
N GLN A 53 -28.13 -33.83 47.90
CA GLN A 53 -27.22 -34.09 49.01
C GLN A 53 -25.91 -34.76 48.64
N GLY A 54 -25.52 -34.81 47.37
CA GLY A 54 -24.30 -35.48 46.88
C GLY A 54 -23.11 -34.60 46.55
N LEU A 55 -23.24 -33.26 46.50
CA LEU A 55 -22.16 -32.36 46.10
C LEU A 55 -21.33 -31.73 47.24
N ALA A 56 -21.60 -32.09 48.48
CA ALA A 56 -20.99 -31.44 49.64
C ALA A 56 -19.63 -32.04 50.09
N PHE A 57 -19.16 -33.14 49.51
CA PHE A 57 -17.88 -33.76 49.88
C PHE A 57 -17.02 -34.12 48.65
N ALA A 58 -16.84 -33.23 47.70
CA ALA A 58 -15.64 -33.32 46.88
C ALA A 58 -14.43 -33.11 47.81
N ALA A 59 -13.59 -34.12 47.93
CA ALA A 59 -12.47 -34.08 48.83
C ALA A 59 -11.65 -32.75 48.59
N PRO A 60 -11.16 -32.07 49.64
CA PRO A 60 -10.45 -30.79 49.48
C PRO A 60 -9.38 -30.82 48.41
N ILE A 61 -8.75 -31.95 48.19
CA ILE A 61 -7.76 -32.22 47.15
C ILE A 61 -8.37 -32.11 45.74
N ALA A 62 -9.56 -32.60 45.51
CA ALA A 62 -10.25 -32.51 44.19
C ALA A 62 -10.61 -31.04 43.83
N ARG A 63 -10.97 -30.23 44.82
CA ARG A 63 -11.22 -28.78 44.63
C ARG A 63 -9.91 -28.05 44.30
N VAL A 64 -8.84 -28.27 45.07
CA VAL A 64 -7.54 -27.67 44.81
C VAL A 64 -6.97 -28.08 43.44
N ALA A 65 -7.17 -29.34 43.06
CA ALA A 65 -6.78 -29.81 41.72
C ALA A 65 -7.61 -29.15 40.59
N ALA A 66 -8.94 -28.98 40.80
CA ALA A 66 -9.78 -28.28 39.84
C ALA A 66 -9.44 -26.79 39.71
N ASP A 67 -9.19 -26.12 40.85
CA ASP A 67 -8.77 -24.71 40.85
C ASP A 67 -7.40 -24.51 40.22
N ALA A 68 -6.46 -25.42 40.46
CA ALA A 68 -5.15 -25.41 39.83
C ALA A 68 -5.23 -25.64 38.32
N ALA A 69 -6.09 -26.59 37.87
CA ALA A 69 -6.32 -26.85 36.44
C ALA A 69 -7.01 -25.65 35.75
N ALA A 70 -7.99 -25.02 36.40
CA ALA A 70 -8.61 -23.82 35.89
C ALA A 70 -7.62 -22.64 35.79
N GLY A 71 -6.77 -22.47 36.81
CA GLY A 71 -5.70 -21.48 36.83
C GLY A 71 -4.69 -21.70 35.68
N ALA A 72 -4.26 -22.94 35.47
CA ALA A 72 -3.35 -23.30 34.38
C ALA A 72 -3.97 -23.05 33.00
N ALA A 73 -5.26 -23.41 32.79
CA ALA A 73 -5.97 -23.15 31.55
C ALA A 73 -6.13 -21.65 31.27
N LEU A 74 -6.42 -20.84 32.29
CA LEU A 74 -6.47 -19.37 32.14
C LEU A 74 -5.13 -18.78 31.79
N GLN A 75 -4.03 -19.27 32.39
CA GLN A 75 -2.67 -18.84 32.06
C GLN A 75 -2.31 -19.20 30.62
N GLU A 76 -2.61 -20.41 30.17
CA GLU A 76 -2.39 -20.85 28.79
C GLU A 76 -3.18 -20.01 27.79
N MET A 77 -4.47 -19.72 28.08
CA MET A 77 -5.28 -18.82 27.25
C MET A 77 -4.69 -17.40 27.20
N ALA A 78 -4.29 -16.85 28.36
CA ALA A 78 -3.68 -15.52 28.42
C ALA A 78 -2.37 -15.46 27.62
N GLU A 79 -1.53 -16.48 27.72
CA GLU A 79 -0.29 -16.61 26.95
C GLU A 79 -0.57 -16.72 25.45
N THR A 80 -1.54 -17.54 25.05
CA THR A 80 -1.95 -17.68 23.66
C THR A 80 -2.47 -16.34 23.07
N LEU A 81 -3.30 -15.62 23.84
CA LEU A 81 -3.77 -14.29 23.43
C LEU A 81 -2.65 -13.27 23.36
N ARG A 82 -1.72 -13.30 24.32
CA ARG A 82 -0.54 -12.43 24.33
C ARG A 82 0.32 -12.69 23.09
N THR A 83 0.65 -13.94 22.82
CA THR A 83 1.43 -14.33 21.63
C THR A 83 0.72 -13.93 20.34
N ALA A 84 -0.59 -14.20 20.23
CA ALA A 84 -1.36 -13.82 19.07
C ALA A 84 -1.39 -12.28 18.85
N ARG A 85 -1.38 -11.51 19.96
CA ARG A 85 -1.30 -10.04 19.89
C ARG A 85 0.09 -9.57 19.48
N GLU A 86 1.14 -10.20 20.01
CA GLU A 86 2.54 -9.87 19.69
C GLU A 86 2.88 -10.19 18.24
N GLU A 87 2.35 -11.27 17.70
CA GLU A 87 2.51 -11.69 16.31
C GLU A 87 1.57 -10.93 15.33
N GLY A 88 0.77 -10.00 15.81
CA GLY A 88 -0.17 -9.23 14.97
C GLY A 88 -1.32 -10.04 14.39
N ARG A 89 -1.68 -11.18 15.00
CA ARG A 89 -2.79 -12.05 14.54
C ARG A 89 -4.15 -11.64 15.10
N LEU A 90 -4.19 -10.72 16.08
CA LEU A 90 -5.43 -10.23 16.68
C LEU A 90 -5.86 -8.90 16.05
N VAL A 91 -7.12 -8.85 15.66
CA VAL A 91 -7.77 -7.60 15.24
C VAL A 91 -8.30 -6.89 16.49
N LEU A 92 -7.81 -5.68 16.74
CA LEU A 92 -8.23 -4.82 17.84
C LEU A 92 -9.13 -3.71 17.31
N ALA A 93 -10.06 -3.24 18.15
CA ALA A 93 -10.80 -2.00 17.92
C ALA A 93 -10.06 -0.86 18.62
N LEU A 94 -9.50 0.06 17.84
CA LEU A 94 -8.77 1.23 18.35
C LEU A 94 -9.59 2.50 18.14
N PRO A 95 -9.59 3.46 19.11
CA PRO A 95 -10.16 4.78 18.88
C PRO A 95 -9.51 5.47 17.67
N LEU A 96 -10.32 6.14 16.84
CA LEU A 96 -9.82 6.83 15.65
C LEU A 96 -8.80 7.92 15.97
N GLU A 97 -8.94 8.55 17.12
CA GLU A 97 -8.07 9.62 17.62
C GLU A 97 -6.70 9.12 18.09
N GLU A 98 -6.57 7.83 18.42
CA GLU A 98 -5.30 7.23 18.85
C GLU A 98 -4.38 6.84 17.67
N VAL A 99 -4.86 6.94 16.43
CA VAL A 99 -4.10 6.55 15.24
C VAL A 99 -3.57 7.76 14.49
N ALA A 100 -2.24 7.92 14.48
CA ALA A 100 -1.53 8.93 13.69
C ALA A 100 -1.57 8.55 12.20
N PRO A 101 -2.24 9.35 11.34
CA PRO A 101 -2.38 9.01 9.92
C PRO A 101 -1.08 9.24 9.13
N ASP A 102 -0.18 10.08 9.63
CA ASP A 102 1.02 10.55 8.94
C ASP A 102 2.32 9.97 9.52
N HIS A 103 2.23 8.84 10.24
CA HIS A 103 3.40 8.19 10.84
C HIS A 103 4.42 7.77 9.79
N LEU A 104 3.97 7.10 8.73
CA LEU A 104 4.80 6.80 7.56
C LEU A 104 4.49 7.81 6.43
N ALA A 105 5.47 8.06 5.56
CA ALA A 105 5.23 8.90 4.39
C ALA A 105 4.15 8.25 3.51
N ARG A 106 3.13 9.02 3.14
CA ARG A 106 2.13 8.54 2.18
C ARG A 106 2.81 8.26 0.85
N ASP A 107 2.67 7.06 0.38
CA ASP A 107 3.15 6.62 -0.92
C ASP A 107 2.26 7.11 -2.06
N ARG A 108 0.94 7.28 -1.82
CA ARG A 108 -0.03 7.75 -2.82
C ARG A 108 -0.44 9.20 -2.63
N ILE A 109 -0.61 9.87 -3.74
CA ILE A 109 -1.22 11.19 -3.85
C ILE A 109 -2.76 11.02 -3.77
N PRO A 110 -3.51 12.03 -3.28
CA PRO A 110 -4.95 11.92 -3.03
C PRO A 110 -5.70 11.32 -4.20
N VAL A 111 -6.59 10.38 -3.89
CA VAL A 111 -7.46 9.68 -4.83
C VAL A 111 -8.70 10.53 -5.10
N GLU A 112 -9.30 10.36 -6.27
CA GLU A 112 -10.54 10.99 -6.71
C GLU A 112 -11.65 10.91 -5.66
N ASP A 113 -12.39 11.99 -5.51
CA ASP A 113 -13.48 12.13 -4.51
C ASP A 113 -14.56 11.05 -4.67
N GLU A 114 -14.82 10.57 -5.89
CA GLU A 114 -15.79 9.51 -6.17
C GLU A 114 -15.43 8.17 -5.55
N GLU A 115 -14.17 7.76 -5.62
CA GLU A 115 -13.72 6.50 -5.00
C GLU A 115 -13.77 6.56 -3.48
N MET A 116 -13.51 7.72 -2.89
CA MET A 116 -13.64 7.94 -1.46
C MET A 116 -15.11 7.90 -1.03
N ALA A 117 -16.00 8.50 -1.80
CA ALA A 117 -17.45 8.46 -1.55
C ALA A 117 -17.99 7.03 -1.61
N ALA A 118 -17.61 6.25 -2.62
CA ALA A 118 -17.97 4.84 -2.73
C ALA A 118 -17.46 4.00 -1.53
N LEU A 119 -16.24 4.26 -1.06
CA LEU A 119 -15.67 3.60 0.10
C LEU A 119 -16.42 3.97 1.40
N LYS A 120 -16.77 5.25 1.59
CA LYS A 120 -17.57 5.73 2.72
C LYS A 120 -18.91 5.02 2.75
N GLU A 121 -19.63 4.95 1.62
CA GLU A 121 -20.91 4.27 1.52
C GLU A 121 -20.79 2.78 1.83
N SER A 122 -19.77 2.11 1.31
CA SER A 122 -19.50 0.70 1.62
C SER A 122 -19.26 0.46 3.11
N ILE A 123 -18.49 1.34 3.77
CA ILE A 123 -18.24 1.23 5.22
C ILE A 123 -19.50 1.54 6.02
N ARG A 124 -20.33 2.49 5.58
CA ARG A 124 -21.59 2.83 6.22
C ARG A 124 -22.57 1.65 6.24
N VAL A 125 -22.67 0.94 5.11
CA VAL A 125 -23.64 -0.18 4.95
C VAL A 125 -23.10 -1.47 5.57
N HIS A 126 -21.84 -1.80 5.34
CA HIS A 126 -21.27 -3.12 5.67
C HIS A 126 -20.30 -3.10 6.86
N GLY A 127 -19.96 -1.93 7.37
CA GLY A 127 -18.87 -1.76 8.32
C GLY A 127 -17.48 -1.96 7.70
N GLN A 128 -16.47 -1.82 8.50
CA GLN A 128 -15.09 -2.10 8.09
C GLN A 128 -14.85 -3.61 8.01
N ARG A 129 -14.64 -4.15 6.82
CA ARG A 129 -14.38 -5.58 6.59
C ARG A 129 -12.91 -5.95 6.78
N THR A 130 -12.01 -5.17 6.21
CA THR A 130 -10.56 -5.39 6.27
C THR A 130 -9.96 -4.46 7.32
N PRO A 131 -9.19 -4.96 8.30
CA PRO A 131 -8.52 -4.12 9.29
C PRO A 131 -7.47 -3.22 8.62
N ILE A 132 -7.11 -2.12 9.29
CA ILE A 132 -5.91 -1.35 9.00
C ILE A 132 -4.70 -1.99 9.70
N GLU A 133 -3.50 -1.62 9.31
CA GLU A 133 -2.27 -2.05 9.97
C GLU A 133 -1.61 -0.86 10.64
N VAL A 134 -1.26 -1.03 11.91
CA VAL A 134 -0.66 0.02 12.74
C VAL A 134 0.54 -0.51 13.50
N ALA A 135 1.51 0.36 13.78
CA ALA A 135 2.61 0.08 14.71
C ALA A 135 2.43 0.87 16.00
N PRO A 136 2.78 0.32 17.17
CA PRO A 136 2.84 1.10 18.40
C PRO A 136 3.98 2.12 18.28
N LEU A 137 3.66 3.38 18.53
CA LEU A 137 4.66 4.44 18.69
C LEU A 137 5.08 4.41 20.15
N GLY A 138 6.34 4.06 20.42
CA GLY A 138 6.85 4.08 21.79
C GLY A 138 6.63 5.43 22.45
N ASN A 139 6.71 5.50 23.77
CA ASN A 139 6.48 6.70 24.61
C ASN A 139 7.47 7.84 24.33
N ALA A 140 7.49 8.37 23.14
CA ALA A 140 8.30 9.52 22.75
C ALA A 140 7.49 10.83 22.94
N GLY A 141 7.24 11.21 24.20
CA GLY A 141 6.66 12.49 24.56
C GLY A 141 5.13 12.49 24.76
N HIS A 142 4.64 13.45 25.55
CA HIS A 142 3.23 13.61 25.92
C HIS A 142 2.28 13.97 24.76
N ASP A 143 2.80 14.30 23.56
CA ASP A 143 2.03 14.76 22.40
C ASP A 143 1.95 13.73 21.25
N THR A 144 2.49 12.51 21.42
CA THR A 144 2.48 11.52 20.35
C THR A 144 1.36 10.53 20.54
N LEU A 145 0.58 10.32 19.46
CA LEU A 145 -0.47 9.30 19.43
C LEU A 145 0.12 7.90 19.62
N PRO A 146 -0.58 6.99 20.33
CA PRO A 146 -0.02 5.68 20.68
C PRO A 146 0.25 4.75 19.49
N TYR A 147 -0.45 4.97 18.37
CA TYR A 147 -0.33 4.13 17.18
C TYR A 147 -0.01 4.94 15.93
N GLY A 148 0.93 4.45 15.13
CA GLY A 148 1.24 4.99 13.80
C GLY A 148 0.65 4.10 12.70
N LEU A 149 -0.01 4.70 11.71
CA LEU A 149 -0.58 3.97 10.58
C LEU A 149 0.53 3.45 9.67
N ILE A 150 0.48 2.14 9.36
CA ILE A 150 1.32 1.48 8.34
C ILE A 150 0.54 1.38 7.02
N SER A 151 -0.65 0.75 7.06
CA SER A 151 -1.47 0.49 5.87
C SER A 151 -2.95 0.76 6.14
N GLY A 152 -3.69 1.14 5.10
CA GLY A 152 -5.14 1.35 5.17
C GLY A 152 -5.59 2.79 5.39
N TRP A 153 -4.81 3.78 4.97
CA TRP A 153 -5.11 5.20 5.10
C TRP A 153 -6.53 5.57 4.60
N ARG A 154 -6.95 5.07 3.43
CA ARG A 154 -8.29 5.36 2.90
C ARG A 154 -9.41 4.94 3.85
N ARG A 155 -9.26 3.77 4.49
CA ARG A 155 -10.22 3.25 5.46
C ARG A 155 -10.26 4.10 6.72
N LEU A 156 -9.10 4.51 7.23
CA LEU A 156 -9.01 5.41 8.38
C LEU A 156 -9.63 6.78 8.05
N ALA A 157 -9.31 7.37 6.90
CA ALA A 157 -9.86 8.65 6.47
C ALA A 157 -11.38 8.59 6.26
N ALA A 158 -11.88 7.52 5.62
CA ALA A 158 -13.33 7.31 5.43
C ALA A 158 -14.07 7.16 6.76
N LEU A 159 -13.51 6.41 7.73
CA LEU A 159 -14.11 6.26 9.07
C LEU A 159 -14.09 7.58 9.84
N LYS A 160 -12.98 8.33 9.81
CA LYS A 160 -12.90 9.67 10.45
C LYS A 160 -13.95 10.63 9.86
N ALA A 161 -14.08 10.65 8.53
CA ALA A 161 -15.09 11.49 7.86
C ALA A 161 -16.52 11.06 8.23
N LEU A 162 -16.83 9.76 8.16
CA LEU A 162 -18.14 9.24 8.54
C LEU A 162 -18.48 9.50 10.00
N HIS A 163 -17.52 9.33 10.91
CA HIS A 163 -17.74 9.62 12.32
C HIS A 163 -18.02 11.11 12.55
N ALA A 164 -17.28 11.99 11.88
CA ALA A 164 -17.49 13.43 11.95
C ALA A 164 -18.87 13.84 11.38
N GLU A 165 -19.36 13.16 10.33
CA GLU A 165 -20.65 13.44 9.69
C GLU A 165 -21.84 12.91 10.51
N THR A 166 -21.72 11.74 11.16
CA THR A 166 -22.86 11.03 11.77
C THR A 166 -22.86 11.04 13.29
N GLY A 167 -21.70 11.16 13.94
CA GLY A 167 -21.54 11.03 15.40
C GLY A 167 -21.79 9.62 15.93
N GLU A 168 -21.94 8.60 15.06
CA GLU A 168 -22.27 7.25 15.49
C GLU A 168 -21.12 6.58 16.27
N ALA A 169 -21.39 6.08 17.46
CA ALA A 169 -20.39 5.43 18.33
C ALA A 169 -19.72 4.21 17.67
N ARG A 170 -20.42 3.46 16.80
CA ARG A 170 -19.85 2.32 16.07
C ARG A 170 -18.75 2.73 15.07
N LEU A 171 -18.71 3.99 14.65
CA LEU A 171 -17.73 4.56 13.74
C LEU A 171 -16.60 5.29 14.48
N ALA A 172 -16.65 5.39 15.81
CA ALA A 172 -15.60 6.01 16.63
C ALA A 172 -14.33 5.15 16.74
N THR A 173 -14.40 3.89 16.33
CA THR A 173 -13.28 2.94 16.39
C THR A 173 -12.95 2.37 15.03
N VAL A 174 -11.68 2.01 14.84
CA VAL A 174 -11.17 1.35 13.65
C VAL A 174 -10.66 -0.05 14.00
N ARG A 175 -11.01 -1.04 13.19
CA ARG A 175 -10.44 -2.39 13.32
C ARG A 175 -9.01 -2.39 12.79
N ALA A 176 -8.05 -2.75 13.63
CA ALA A 176 -6.64 -2.68 13.35
C ALA A 176 -5.89 -3.97 13.73
N LEU A 177 -4.91 -4.35 12.94
CA LEU A 177 -3.85 -5.29 13.29
C LEU A 177 -2.68 -4.48 13.84
N VAL A 178 -2.27 -4.77 15.07
CA VAL A 178 -1.12 -4.12 15.69
C VAL A 178 0.12 -4.94 15.38
N LEU A 179 0.92 -4.46 14.44
CA LEU A 179 2.20 -5.06 14.08
C LEU A 179 3.29 -4.42 14.94
N LYS A 180 4.23 -5.22 15.40
CA LYS A 180 5.46 -4.74 16.08
C LYS A 180 6.63 -4.98 15.13
N PRO A 181 6.87 -4.11 14.14
CA PRO A 181 8.05 -4.24 13.31
C PRO A 181 9.30 -4.15 14.20
N GLU A 182 10.33 -4.92 13.88
CA GLU A 182 11.60 -4.94 14.61
C GLU A 182 12.27 -3.54 14.64
N SER A 183 12.00 -2.73 13.60
CA SER A 183 12.45 -1.35 13.49
C SER A 183 11.47 -0.51 12.65
N THR A 184 11.59 0.81 12.72
CA THR A 184 10.86 1.74 11.84
C THR A 184 11.19 1.49 10.38
N GLU A 185 12.43 1.09 10.09
CA GLU A 185 12.87 0.71 8.74
C GLU A 185 12.08 -0.50 8.22
N ALA A 186 11.90 -1.54 9.06
CA ALA A 186 11.10 -2.72 8.72
C ALA A 186 9.63 -2.36 8.43
N ALA A 187 9.06 -1.40 9.18
CA ALA A 187 7.72 -0.88 8.92
C ALA A 187 7.60 -0.21 7.55
N TYR A 188 8.60 0.58 7.16
CA TYR A 188 8.64 1.20 5.84
C TYR A 188 8.79 0.17 4.71
N VAL A 189 9.63 -0.84 4.89
CA VAL A 189 9.78 -1.94 3.93
C VAL A 189 8.45 -2.65 3.73
N ALA A 190 7.77 -3.05 4.82
CA ALA A 190 6.48 -3.72 4.76
C ALA A 190 5.40 -2.88 4.04
N MET A 191 5.36 -1.57 4.30
CA MET A 191 4.46 -0.64 3.62
C MET A 191 4.72 -0.60 2.11
N VAL A 192 5.99 -0.49 1.70
CA VAL A 192 6.36 -0.42 0.28
C VAL A 192 6.06 -1.74 -0.42
N GLU A 193 6.37 -2.87 0.18
CA GLU A 193 6.10 -4.20 -0.38
C GLU A 193 4.59 -4.45 -0.56
N GLU A 194 3.76 -4.08 0.41
CA GLU A 194 2.31 -4.20 0.30
C GLU A 194 1.77 -3.40 -0.89
N ASN A 195 2.25 -2.18 -1.07
CA ASN A 195 1.80 -1.30 -2.14
C ASN A 195 2.37 -1.67 -3.52
N GLU A 196 3.59 -2.21 -3.59
CA GLU A 196 4.16 -2.75 -4.85
C GLU A 196 3.35 -3.95 -5.38
N ILE A 197 2.77 -4.77 -4.49
CA ILE A 197 2.00 -5.97 -4.84
C ILE A 197 0.59 -5.60 -5.33
N ARG A 198 -0.07 -4.63 -4.72
CA ARG A 198 -1.48 -4.31 -5.00
C ARG A 198 -1.71 -3.49 -6.26
N VAL A 199 -0.99 -2.40 -6.43
CA VAL A 199 -1.05 -1.54 -7.62
C VAL A 199 0.28 -0.83 -7.74
N GLY A 200 1.04 -1.11 -8.79
CA GLY A 200 2.39 -0.59 -8.94
C GLY A 200 2.47 0.93 -8.75
N LEU A 201 3.25 1.36 -7.76
CA LEU A 201 3.57 2.76 -7.54
C LEU A 201 4.26 3.36 -8.78
N SER A 202 3.99 4.62 -9.08
CA SER A 202 4.75 5.37 -10.09
C SER A 202 6.21 5.56 -9.65
N TYR A 203 7.09 5.90 -10.58
CA TYR A 203 8.49 6.21 -10.24
C TYR A 203 8.60 7.40 -9.29
N TYR A 204 7.71 8.39 -9.45
CA TYR A 204 7.66 9.54 -8.56
C TYR A 204 7.26 9.17 -7.13
N GLU A 205 6.21 8.36 -6.96
CA GLU A 205 5.76 7.92 -5.63
C GLU A 205 6.83 7.12 -4.90
N ARG A 206 7.51 6.20 -5.60
CA ARG A 206 8.67 5.47 -5.05
C ARG A 206 9.80 6.41 -4.61
N ALA A 207 10.15 7.38 -5.44
CA ALA A 207 11.18 8.37 -5.14
C ALA A 207 10.80 9.21 -3.92
N ARG A 208 9.54 9.64 -3.83
CA ARG A 208 9.00 10.41 -2.71
C ARG A 208 9.08 9.64 -1.39
N VAL A 209 8.73 8.35 -1.39
CA VAL A 209 8.82 7.51 -0.18
C VAL A 209 10.27 7.41 0.28
N ALA A 210 11.24 7.13 -0.61
CA ALA A 210 12.65 7.05 -0.27
C ALA A 210 13.19 8.38 0.28
N ALA A 211 12.90 9.50 -0.38
CA ALA A 211 13.33 10.82 0.04
C ALA A 211 12.76 11.20 1.41
N ARG A 212 11.45 10.99 1.65
CA ARG A 212 10.81 11.28 2.93
C ARG A 212 11.30 10.41 4.07
N ALA A 213 11.60 9.14 3.79
CA ALA A 213 12.18 8.24 4.79
C ALA A 213 13.58 8.71 5.23
N THR A 214 14.38 9.25 4.29
CA THR A 214 15.68 9.87 4.60
C THR A 214 15.52 11.18 5.36
N ASP A 215 14.58 12.06 4.96
CA ASP A 215 14.30 13.33 5.66
C ASP A 215 13.88 13.14 7.11
N ARG A 216 13.19 12.03 7.40
CA ARG A 216 12.79 11.64 8.76
C ARG A 216 13.90 10.94 9.54
N GLY A 217 15.09 10.79 8.97
CA GLY A 217 16.23 10.15 9.61
C GLY A 217 16.13 8.65 9.79
N ILE A 218 15.18 7.99 9.08
CA ILE A 218 15.00 6.53 9.15
C ILE A 218 16.12 5.82 8.42
N PHE A 219 16.56 6.40 7.29
CA PHE A 219 17.74 5.95 6.58
C PHE A 219 18.80 7.05 6.56
N PRO A 220 20.09 6.69 6.63
CA PRO A 220 21.17 7.68 6.67
C PRO A 220 21.32 8.47 5.38
N ASP A 221 20.94 7.87 4.26
CA ASP A 221 21.03 8.48 2.91
C ASP A 221 20.02 7.84 1.95
N GLU A 222 19.72 8.54 0.84
CA GLU A 222 18.78 8.10 -0.18
C GLU A 222 19.22 6.81 -0.88
N GLY A 223 20.53 6.60 -1.03
CA GLY A 223 21.08 5.39 -1.64
C GLY A 223 20.82 4.16 -0.79
N THR A 224 20.94 4.29 0.54
CA THR A 224 20.59 3.22 1.51
C THR A 224 19.10 3.00 1.52
N ALA A 225 18.28 4.05 1.58
CA ALA A 225 16.84 3.96 1.49
C ALA A 225 16.40 3.19 0.22
N LEU A 226 16.94 3.54 -0.94
CA LEU A 226 16.63 2.86 -2.21
C LEU A 226 17.03 1.38 -2.22
N ARG A 227 18.18 1.03 -1.62
CA ARG A 227 18.63 -0.37 -1.55
C ARG A 227 17.76 -1.21 -0.64
N THR A 228 17.33 -0.65 0.47
CA THR A 228 16.53 -1.37 1.48
C THR A 228 15.06 -1.43 1.08
N LEU A 229 14.43 -0.30 0.76
CA LEU A 229 13.00 -0.24 0.42
C LEU A 229 12.66 -0.98 -0.90
N PHE A 230 13.59 -1.00 -1.84
CA PHE A 230 13.39 -1.64 -3.15
C PHE A 230 14.42 -2.76 -3.39
N ALA A 231 14.69 -3.57 -2.36
CA ALA A 231 15.65 -4.67 -2.42
C ALA A 231 15.32 -5.66 -3.54
N THR A 232 14.04 -5.96 -3.75
CA THR A 232 13.53 -6.86 -4.78
C THR A 232 13.58 -6.28 -6.19
N ALA A 233 13.73 -4.95 -6.33
CA ALA A 233 13.80 -4.30 -7.63
C ALA A 233 15.19 -4.47 -8.27
N SER A 234 15.23 -4.55 -9.60
CA SER A 234 16.49 -4.60 -10.34
C SER A 234 17.33 -3.32 -10.17
N ARG A 235 18.65 -3.43 -10.29
CA ARG A 235 19.55 -2.27 -10.21
C ARG A 235 19.16 -1.12 -11.15
N PRO A 236 18.81 -1.37 -12.44
CA PRO A 236 18.33 -0.30 -13.32
C PRO A 236 17.06 0.37 -12.81
N LYS A 237 16.08 -0.41 -12.28
CA LYS A 237 14.85 0.14 -11.72
C LYS A 237 15.15 1.05 -10.52
N ARG A 238 16.01 0.62 -9.59
CA ARG A 238 16.44 1.45 -8.45
C ARG A 238 17.14 2.74 -8.88
N SER A 239 18.02 2.66 -9.91
CA SER A 239 18.69 3.84 -10.47
C SER A 239 17.70 4.87 -11.02
N ARG A 240 16.63 4.42 -11.70
CA ARG A 240 15.57 5.30 -12.21
C ARG A 240 14.74 5.92 -11.07
N ILE A 241 14.39 5.13 -10.04
CA ILE A 241 13.73 5.67 -8.85
C ILE A 241 14.61 6.77 -8.22
N GLY A 242 15.93 6.51 -8.08
CA GLY A 242 16.88 7.50 -7.56
C GLY A 242 16.95 8.77 -8.41
N ALA A 243 16.88 8.65 -9.74
CA ALA A 243 16.80 9.82 -10.61
C ALA A 243 15.55 10.67 -10.34
N PHE A 244 14.39 10.04 -10.10
CA PHE A 244 13.15 10.74 -9.78
C PHE A 244 13.16 11.47 -8.43
N ILE A 245 14.09 11.16 -7.53
CA ILE A 245 14.28 11.93 -6.29
C ILE A 245 14.63 13.38 -6.61
N THR A 246 15.39 13.65 -7.68
CA THR A 246 15.68 15.03 -8.11
C THR A 246 14.39 15.78 -8.47
N ILE A 247 13.45 15.14 -9.16
CA ILE A 247 12.15 15.75 -9.50
C ILE A 247 11.38 16.06 -8.21
N TYR A 248 11.33 15.12 -7.27
CA TYR A 248 10.68 15.31 -5.99
C TYR A 248 11.30 16.50 -5.22
N ARG A 249 12.63 16.56 -5.12
CA ARG A 249 13.34 17.60 -4.37
C ARG A 249 13.12 19.01 -4.94
N GLU A 250 13.06 19.14 -6.24
CA GLU A 250 12.99 20.45 -6.89
C GLU A 250 11.57 20.87 -7.28
N LEU A 251 10.66 19.93 -7.54
CA LEU A 251 9.37 20.22 -8.15
C LEU A 251 8.13 19.76 -7.36
N ASP A 252 8.25 19.05 -6.20
CA ASP A 252 7.09 18.49 -5.47
C ASP A 252 6.02 19.56 -5.18
N GLY A 253 6.40 20.77 -4.79
CA GLY A 253 5.48 21.87 -4.48
C GLY A 253 4.81 22.52 -5.68
N PHE A 254 5.22 22.20 -6.90
CA PHE A 254 4.74 22.81 -8.15
C PHE A 254 3.92 21.86 -9.02
N LEU A 255 4.09 20.55 -8.81
CA LEU A 255 3.38 19.50 -9.56
C LEU A 255 2.03 19.20 -8.94
N ARG A 256 0.99 19.12 -9.76
CA ARG A 256 -0.38 18.75 -9.34
C ARG A 256 -0.67 17.27 -9.56
N PHE A 257 -0.11 16.69 -10.63
CA PHE A 257 -0.33 15.30 -11.04
C PHE A 257 0.97 14.50 -11.20
N PRO A 258 1.92 14.57 -10.24
CA PRO A 258 3.25 13.98 -10.40
C PRO A 258 3.23 12.45 -10.57
N GLN A 259 2.16 11.77 -10.10
CA GLN A 259 1.97 10.33 -10.28
C GLN A 259 1.77 9.94 -11.76
N ALA A 260 1.29 10.86 -12.58
CA ALA A 260 1.05 10.63 -14.00
C ALA A 260 2.34 10.70 -14.86
N ILE A 261 3.46 11.20 -14.31
CA ILE A 261 4.70 11.38 -15.05
C ILE A 261 5.27 10.03 -15.50
N PRO A 262 5.31 9.74 -16.82
CA PRO A 262 5.85 8.50 -17.33
C PRO A 262 7.40 8.49 -17.19
N GLU A 263 7.98 7.30 -17.11
CA GLU A 263 9.41 7.09 -16.91
C GLU A 263 10.26 7.93 -17.87
N ARG A 264 9.95 7.88 -19.18
CA ARG A 264 10.72 8.56 -20.21
C ARG A 264 10.74 10.09 -20.01
N LEU A 265 9.58 10.68 -19.78
CA LEU A 265 9.47 12.12 -19.55
C LEU A 265 10.18 12.53 -18.26
N GLY A 266 10.03 11.75 -17.19
CA GLY A 266 10.73 12.01 -15.93
C GLY A 266 12.25 12.00 -16.08
N LEU A 267 12.82 11.07 -16.85
CA LEU A 267 14.25 11.03 -17.09
C LEU A 267 14.75 12.27 -17.88
N HIS A 268 14.01 12.73 -18.89
CA HIS A 268 14.33 13.98 -19.60
C HIS A 268 14.24 15.20 -18.66
N LEU A 269 13.22 15.23 -17.80
CA LEU A 269 13.12 16.28 -16.77
C LEU A 269 14.34 16.28 -15.85
N VAL A 270 14.77 15.11 -15.37
CA VAL A 270 15.97 14.99 -14.52
C VAL A 270 17.21 15.56 -15.21
N GLU A 271 17.40 15.33 -16.51
CA GLU A 271 18.49 15.93 -17.29
C GLU A 271 18.41 17.46 -17.27
N ARG A 272 17.22 18.02 -17.50
CA ARG A 272 17.01 19.49 -17.46
C ARG A 272 17.22 20.09 -16.08
N LEU A 273 16.82 19.40 -15.01
CA LEU A 273 17.07 19.83 -13.64
C LEU A 273 18.57 19.85 -13.33
N ARG A 274 19.31 18.83 -13.76
CA ARG A 274 20.77 18.78 -13.63
C ARG A 274 21.49 19.88 -14.43
N ASP A 275 20.90 20.32 -15.54
CA ASP A 275 21.37 21.47 -16.33
C ASP A 275 21.04 22.82 -15.65
N GLY A 276 20.48 22.82 -14.42
CA GLY A 276 20.17 24.02 -13.65
C GLY A 276 18.89 24.74 -14.07
N GLN A 277 17.97 24.07 -14.78
CA GLN A 277 16.73 24.67 -15.26
C GLN A 277 15.55 24.52 -14.27
N GLY A 278 15.78 24.02 -13.07
CA GLY A 278 14.75 23.77 -12.07
C GLY A 278 13.89 24.99 -11.76
N THR A 279 14.51 26.16 -11.54
CA THR A 279 13.80 27.42 -11.27
C THR A 279 12.93 27.87 -12.45
N ALA A 280 13.40 27.70 -13.69
CA ALA A 280 12.62 28.04 -14.88
C ALA A 280 11.41 27.13 -15.06
N ILE A 281 11.57 25.82 -14.83
CA ILE A 281 10.50 24.82 -14.88
C ILE A 281 9.47 25.09 -13.77
N ALA A 282 9.89 25.31 -12.53
CA ALA A 282 9.03 25.64 -11.41
C ALA A 282 8.20 26.92 -11.66
N ALA A 283 8.84 27.97 -12.20
CA ALA A 283 8.18 29.22 -12.57
C ALA A 283 7.14 29.02 -13.69
N ALA A 284 7.43 28.15 -14.66
CA ALA A 284 6.48 27.81 -15.72
C ALA A 284 5.27 27.05 -15.19
N LEU A 285 5.48 26.04 -14.34
CA LEU A 285 4.42 25.28 -13.67
C LEU A 285 3.53 26.17 -12.80
N SER A 286 4.10 27.11 -12.06
CA SER A 286 3.36 28.06 -11.24
C SER A 286 2.50 29.02 -12.06
N ARG A 287 2.95 29.39 -13.25
CA ARG A 287 2.26 30.34 -14.14
C ARG A 287 1.14 29.67 -14.94
N GLU A 288 1.40 28.48 -15.43
CA GLU A 288 0.48 27.70 -16.25
C GLU A 288 -0.09 26.54 -15.42
N ALA A 289 -0.87 26.88 -14.35
CA ALA A 289 -1.45 25.86 -13.49
C ALA A 289 -2.35 24.92 -14.30
N ALA A 290 -1.92 23.67 -14.48
CA ALA A 290 -2.64 22.67 -15.26
C ALA A 290 -3.97 22.30 -14.59
N ALA A 291 -5.02 22.15 -15.40
CA ALA A 291 -6.34 21.73 -14.92
C ALA A 291 -6.40 20.21 -14.66
N ASP A 292 -5.69 19.44 -15.48
CA ASP A 292 -5.68 17.98 -15.48
C ASP A 292 -4.26 17.43 -15.73
N ALA A 293 -4.12 16.11 -15.60
CA ALA A 293 -2.84 15.42 -15.76
C ALA A 293 -2.31 15.52 -17.21
N GLU A 294 -3.18 15.49 -18.20
CA GLU A 294 -2.79 15.56 -19.62
C GLU A 294 -2.16 16.91 -19.95
N THR A 295 -2.79 18.00 -19.50
CA THR A 295 -2.28 19.36 -19.65
C THR A 295 -0.94 19.54 -18.96
N GLU A 296 -0.77 19.02 -17.73
CA GLU A 296 0.49 19.07 -17.01
C GLU A 296 1.59 18.29 -17.73
N LEU A 297 1.30 17.07 -18.20
CA LEU A 297 2.26 16.28 -18.97
C LEU A 297 2.67 16.95 -20.28
N ALA A 298 1.76 17.58 -20.99
CA ALA A 298 2.06 18.33 -22.21
C ALA A 298 2.97 19.53 -21.93
N LEU A 299 2.73 20.24 -20.82
CA LEU A 299 3.59 21.34 -20.37
C LEU A 299 4.98 20.83 -20.02
N LEU A 300 5.08 19.75 -19.24
CA LEU A 300 6.34 19.14 -18.84
C LEU A 300 7.13 18.61 -20.06
N ASP A 301 6.46 17.99 -21.04
CA ASP A 301 7.09 17.54 -22.28
C ASP A 301 7.69 18.71 -23.06
N ARG A 302 6.94 19.80 -23.20
CA ARG A 302 7.42 21.04 -23.84
C ARG A 302 8.66 21.61 -23.11
N LEU A 303 8.67 21.62 -21.79
CA LEU A 303 9.77 22.11 -20.96
C LEU A 303 10.97 21.17 -20.96
N SER A 304 10.75 19.87 -21.13
CA SER A 304 11.80 18.85 -21.16
C SER A 304 12.54 18.79 -22.50
N GLN A 305 11.92 19.30 -23.57
CA GLN A 305 12.58 19.36 -24.89
C GLN A 305 13.78 20.29 -24.81
N PRO A 306 14.94 19.92 -25.39
CA PRO A 306 16.06 20.82 -25.47
C PRO A 306 15.59 22.09 -26.18
N SER A 307 15.76 23.24 -25.54
CA SER A 307 15.53 24.51 -26.22
C SER A 307 16.27 24.41 -27.53
N ARG A 308 15.59 24.30 -28.67
CA ARG A 308 16.22 24.49 -29.93
C ARG A 308 16.99 25.79 -29.76
N PRO A 309 18.36 25.79 -29.92
CA PRO A 309 19.08 27.03 -29.79
C PRO A 309 18.35 27.99 -30.72
N GLY A 310 17.74 29.01 -30.09
CA GLY A 310 16.82 29.94 -30.72
C GLY A 310 17.37 30.25 -32.07
N SER A 311 16.54 30.23 -33.11
CA SER A 311 16.94 30.41 -34.50
C SER A 311 18.17 31.30 -34.54
N ARG A 312 19.29 30.70 -34.85
CA ARG A 312 20.59 31.42 -34.84
C ARG A 312 20.26 32.80 -35.38
N SER A 313 20.36 33.81 -34.52
CA SER A 313 20.26 35.18 -34.94
C SER A 313 20.99 35.25 -36.27
N SER A 314 20.29 35.63 -37.30
CA SER A 314 20.70 35.64 -38.68
C SER A 314 22.21 35.66 -38.78
N ARG A 315 22.83 34.55 -39.26
CA ARG A 315 24.24 34.60 -39.61
C ARG A 315 24.46 35.95 -40.24
N PRO A 316 25.42 36.77 -39.78
CA PRO A 316 25.66 38.05 -40.41
C PRO A 316 25.86 37.72 -41.91
N GLN A 317 24.93 38.21 -42.72
CA GLN A 317 24.98 38.01 -44.16
C GLN A 317 26.32 38.55 -44.56
N ALA A 318 27.21 37.65 -45.07
CA ALA A 318 28.43 38.09 -45.64
C ALA A 318 28.07 39.11 -46.73
N GLN A 319 28.48 40.35 -46.55
CA GLN A 319 28.35 41.35 -47.60
C GLN A 319 29.23 40.89 -48.77
N VAL A 320 28.59 40.37 -49.79
CA VAL A 320 29.23 40.00 -51.03
C VAL A 320 29.31 41.28 -51.85
N MET A 321 30.50 41.76 -52.04
CA MET A 321 30.77 42.93 -52.90
C MET A 321 31.45 42.43 -54.18
N GLU A 322 30.81 42.66 -55.30
CA GLU A 322 31.34 42.33 -56.61
C GLU A 322 32.36 43.38 -56.99
N ILE A 323 33.66 42.93 -57.13
CA ILE A 323 34.76 43.82 -57.44
C ILE A 323 35.00 43.94 -58.93
N ARG A 324 34.67 42.91 -59.72
CA ARG A 324 34.67 42.86 -61.18
C ARG A 324 33.66 41.79 -61.65
N PRO A 325 33.18 41.85 -62.88
CA PRO A 325 32.34 40.81 -63.43
C PRO A 325 32.95 39.42 -63.22
N GLY A 326 32.26 38.59 -62.36
CA GLY A 326 32.65 37.23 -62.01
C GLY A 326 33.59 37.08 -60.81
N LEU A 327 33.97 38.15 -60.04
CA LEU A 327 34.85 38.11 -58.88
C LEU A 327 34.12 38.70 -57.67
N ASN A 328 33.64 37.82 -56.74
CA ASN A 328 32.93 38.19 -55.54
C ASN A 328 33.79 38.03 -54.29
N LEU A 329 33.86 39.08 -53.47
CA LEU A 329 34.55 39.04 -52.15
C LEU A 329 33.53 38.95 -51.06
N ALA A 330 33.58 37.88 -50.24
CA ALA A 330 32.73 37.71 -49.07
C ALA A 330 33.50 38.14 -47.82
N VAL A 331 33.12 39.27 -47.19
CA VAL A 331 33.72 39.76 -45.94
C VAL A 331 32.89 39.19 -44.77
N ARG A 332 33.54 38.34 -43.94
CA ARG A 332 33.02 37.95 -42.63
C ARG A 332 33.67 38.81 -41.57
N ARG A 333 32.87 39.57 -40.81
CA ARG A 333 33.33 40.15 -39.56
C ARG A 333 33.38 39.04 -38.53
N GLY A 334 34.56 38.81 -37.93
CA GLY A 334 34.79 37.90 -36.83
C GLY A 334 34.25 38.45 -35.50
#